data_73f7a402d36d198d40b102c6a3fee655
#
_entry.id   73f7a402d36d198d40b102c6a3fee655
#
_cell.length_a   1.000
_cell.length_b   1.000
_cell.length_c   1.000
_cell.angle_alpha   90.00
_cell.angle_beta   90.00
_cell.angle_gamma   90.00
#
_symmetry.space_group_name_H-M   'P 1'
#
loop_
_entity.id
_entity.type
_entity.pdbx_description
1 polymer ?
#
loop_
_entity_poly.entity_id
_entity_poly.type
_entity_poly.pdbx_seq_one_letter_code
_entity_poly.pdbx_strand_id
1 'polypeptide(L)'
;MRAALDTNAQRKALARKFALGLLRPFSGMNISVRLGEIAHNVLSQWPIPPQPSKPTAHFCYLTMCDRAHWLMLRESLFSLYRSWNSLPEITVVSDGSWTANEFAEVFAWWPTPITVLMREEICLSALSAGFPELADYVRESIWGLELATVTTQAKQRPVLYADADILWFRDPAPLLDDPVSWDKPRALRESNCHQRRDMALRHCPKVLEPPFVNAGIVALHGELMPPDLLRSMVQDALPHPLDSSCQQTIIASAVKIGGELFPEKLSLVEFDDVYRFRSRNMKTEGYYSRHYVHWMRHMLYRDALRLRFHFFAGLITRASPNRASRVGLVGASSSAGGQNE
;
A
#
# COMPACT_ATOMS: atom_id res chain seq x y z
N MET A 1 13.41 -38.30 0.40
CA MET A 1 14.38 -37.27 0.82
C MET A 1 13.83 -35.83 0.79
N ARG A 2 12.98 -35.42 -0.18
CA ARG A 2 12.39 -34.06 -0.24
C ARG A 2 11.39 -33.73 0.89
N ALA A 3 10.57 -34.69 1.35
CA ALA A 3 9.61 -34.47 2.46
C ALA A 3 10.28 -34.20 3.82
N ALA A 4 11.54 -34.65 4.02
CA ALA A 4 12.27 -34.40 5.26
C ALA A 4 12.91 -32.98 5.32
N LEU A 5 13.13 -32.36 4.17
CA LEU A 5 13.65 -30.98 4.09
C LEU A 5 12.57 -29.94 4.42
N ASP A 6 11.32 -30.18 4.00
CA ASP A 6 10.19 -29.29 4.31
C ASP A 6 9.85 -29.29 5.81
N THR A 7 9.95 -30.46 6.47
CA THR A 7 9.72 -30.56 7.93
C THR A 7 10.81 -29.87 8.74
N ASN A 8 12.04 -29.83 8.25
CA ASN A 8 13.14 -29.19 8.96
C ASN A 8 13.10 -27.66 8.85
N ALA A 9 12.66 -27.12 7.71
CA ALA A 9 12.41 -25.69 7.53
C ALA A 9 11.21 -25.22 8.36
N GLN A 10 10.13 -25.99 8.39
CA GLN A 10 8.96 -25.73 9.24
C GLN A 10 9.29 -25.83 10.74
N ARG A 11 10.09 -26.84 11.16
CA ARG A 11 10.56 -26.94 12.55
C ARG A 11 11.48 -25.79 12.94
N LYS A 12 12.37 -25.34 12.05
CA LYS A 12 13.21 -24.15 12.28
C LYS A 12 12.38 -22.87 12.36
N ALA A 13 11.35 -22.71 11.53
CA ALA A 13 10.43 -21.56 11.59
C ALA A 13 9.59 -21.57 12.88
N LEU A 14 9.11 -22.76 13.30
CA LEU A 14 8.36 -22.94 14.54
C LEU A 14 9.25 -22.73 15.78
N ALA A 15 10.47 -23.27 15.78
CA ALA A 15 11.45 -23.05 16.84
C ALA A 15 11.89 -21.59 16.93
N ARG A 16 12.01 -20.89 15.79
CA ARG A 16 12.23 -19.44 15.74
C ARG A 16 11.06 -18.66 16.35
N LYS A 17 9.81 -19.02 16.00
CA LYS A 17 8.61 -18.42 16.61
C LYS A 17 8.56 -18.67 18.13
N PHE A 18 8.94 -19.84 18.58
CA PHE A 18 8.96 -20.20 20.01
C PHE A 18 10.08 -19.47 20.77
N ALA A 19 11.30 -19.45 20.23
CA ALA A 19 12.43 -18.71 20.79
C ALA A 19 12.17 -17.20 20.84
N LEU A 20 11.54 -16.64 19.81
CA LEU A 20 11.09 -15.25 19.78
C LEU A 20 9.99 -14.97 20.80
N GLY A 21 9.12 -15.95 21.09
CA GLY A 21 8.11 -15.87 22.15
C GLY A 21 8.70 -15.81 23.55
N LEU A 22 9.76 -16.58 23.82
CA LEU A 22 10.47 -16.63 25.10
C LEU A 22 11.37 -15.41 25.33
N LEU A 23 11.93 -14.82 24.27
CA LEU A 23 12.78 -13.62 24.34
C LEU A 23 11.97 -12.32 24.27
N ARG A 24 10.64 -12.41 24.12
CA ARG A 24 9.71 -11.27 23.98
C ARG A 24 9.84 -10.17 25.04
N PRO A 25 10.04 -10.44 26.35
CA PRO A 25 10.09 -9.37 27.34
C PRO A 25 11.29 -8.41 27.17
N PHE A 26 12.37 -8.85 26.51
CA PHE A 26 13.60 -8.07 26.33
C PHE A 26 13.96 -7.75 24.86
N SER A 27 13.11 -8.12 23.92
CA SER A 27 13.37 -7.87 22.50
C SER A 27 12.92 -6.48 22.08
N GLY A 28 13.67 -5.84 21.20
CA GLY A 28 13.28 -4.57 20.58
C GLY A 28 11.95 -4.60 19.85
N MET A 29 11.41 -5.78 19.57
CA MET A 29 10.08 -5.99 18.99
C MET A 29 8.99 -5.55 19.97
N ASN A 30 9.09 -5.81 21.27
CA ASN A 30 8.10 -5.36 22.25
C ASN A 30 8.08 -3.84 22.39
N ILE A 31 9.24 -3.21 22.32
CA ILE A 31 9.32 -1.74 22.33
C ILE A 31 8.69 -1.18 21.05
N SER A 32 8.96 -1.78 19.89
CA SER A 32 8.36 -1.36 18.61
C SER A 32 6.85 -1.54 18.59
N VAL A 33 6.32 -2.65 19.14
CA VAL A 33 4.87 -2.89 19.27
C VAL A 33 4.24 -1.84 20.17
N ARG A 34 4.80 -1.60 21.37
CA ARG A 34 4.28 -0.58 22.30
C ARG A 34 4.33 0.83 21.72
N LEU A 35 5.41 1.18 21.02
CA LEU A 35 5.48 2.47 20.31
C LEU A 35 4.44 2.56 19.20
N GLY A 36 4.14 1.45 18.52
CA GLY A 36 3.07 1.37 17.54
C GLY A 36 1.70 1.56 18.16
N GLU A 37 1.42 0.93 19.31
CA GLU A 37 0.16 1.10 20.07
C GLU A 37 -0.02 2.55 20.55
N ILE A 38 1.01 3.16 21.09
CA ILE A 38 1.00 4.58 21.48
C ILE A 38 0.72 5.45 20.27
N ALA A 39 1.42 5.21 19.16
CA ALA A 39 1.21 5.96 17.93
C ALA A 39 -0.21 5.79 17.38
N HIS A 40 -0.77 4.58 17.40
CA HIS A 40 -2.16 4.32 17.04
C HIS A 40 -3.12 5.16 17.89
N ASN A 41 -2.97 5.15 19.21
CA ASN A 41 -3.83 5.91 20.12
C ASN A 41 -3.73 7.42 19.89
N VAL A 42 -2.52 7.94 19.66
CA VAL A 42 -2.31 9.36 19.31
C VAL A 42 -2.97 9.70 17.98
N LEU A 43 -2.71 8.90 16.94
CA LEU A 43 -3.25 9.13 15.61
C LEU A 43 -4.78 9.05 15.57
N SER A 44 -5.39 8.10 16.29
CA SER A 44 -6.86 7.96 16.32
C SER A 44 -7.56 9.21 16.85
N GLN A 45 -6.91 9.93 17.77
CA GLN A 45 -7.42 11.17 18.37
C GLN A 45 -6.95 12.44 17.64
N TRP A 46 -6.03 12.33 16.71
CA TRP A 46 -5.48 13.47 15.98
C TRP A 46 -6.16 13.65 14.63
N PRO A 47 -7.10 14.58 14.49
CA PRO A 47 -7.82 14.81 13.24
C PRO A 47 -6.87 15.30 12.13
N ILE A 48 -7.27 15.05 10.90
CA ILE A 48 -6.67 15.66 9.72
C ILE A 48 -7.59 16.82 9.32
N PRO A 49 -7.08 18.05 9.23
CA PRO A 49 -7.88 19.16 8.72
C PRO A 49 -8.18 18.95 7.23
N PRO A 50 -9.26 19.54 6.69
CA PRO A 50 -9.53 19.53 5.25
C PRO A 50 -8.31 19.96 4.44
N GLN A 51 -8.04 19.26 3.37
CA GLN A 51 -6.85 19.49 2.54
C GLN A 51 -7.23 20.19 1.24
N PRO A 52 -6.39 21.10 0.70
CA PRO A 52 -6.63 21.72 -0.59
C PRO A 52 -6.53 20.71 -1.74
N SER A 53 -7.25 21.00 -2.82
CA SER A 53 -7.19 20.18 -4.04
C SER A 53 -5.80 20.25 -4.69
N LYS A 54 -5.45 19.17 -5.39
CA LYS A 54 -4.26 19.06 -6.25
C LYS A 54 -4.68 18.66 -7.67
N PRO A 55 -3.81 18.75 -8.68
CA PRO A 55 -4.06 18.20 -10.01
C PRO A 55 -4.49 16.73 -9.94
N THR A 56 -5.35 16.31 -10.87
CA THR A 56 -5.85 14.93 -10.93
C THR A 56 -4.86 14.05 -11.70
N ALA A 57 -4.54 12.88 -11.17
CA ALA A 57 -3.81 11.84 -11.90
C ALA A 57 -4.73 11.12 -12.91
N HIS A 58 -4.15 10.49 -13.91
CA HIS A 58 -4.88 9.87 -15.02
C HIS A 58 -5.42 8.46 -14.72
N PHE A 59 -5.23 7.95 -13.51
CA PHE A 59 -5.66 6.63 -13.08
C PHE A 59 -6.51 6.70 -11.80
N CYS A 60 -7.23 5.61 -11.52
CA CYS A 60 -7.96 5.42 -10.27
C CYS A 60 -7.10 4.68 -9.25
N TYR A 61 -7.06 5.15 -8.03
CA TYR A 61 -6.46 4.44 -6.90
C TYR A 61 -7.53 3.59 -6.23
N LEU A 62 -7.36 2.28 -6.30
CA LEU A 62 -8.24 1.31 -5.64
C LEU A 62 -7.59 0.87 -4.33
N THR A 63 -8.41 0.72 -3.30
CA THR A 63 -7.98 0.13 -2.03
C THR A 63 -9.14 -0.57 -1.37
N MET A 64 -8.85 -1.51 -0.50
CA MET A 64 -9.85 -2.23 0.29
C MET A 64 -9.56 -2.05 1.78
N CYS A 65 -10.61 -1.85 2.58
CA CYS A 65 -10.46 -1.69 4.01
C CYS A 65 -11.72 -2.13 4.75
N ASP A 66 -11.55 -2.88 5.82
CA ASP A 66 -12.58 -3.12 6.82
C ASP A 66 -12.63 -1.98 7.87
N ARG A 67 -13.71 -1.96 8.65
CA ARG A 67 -13.89 -0.95 9.69
C ARG A 67 -12.81 -1.00 10.79
N ALA A 68 -12.27 -2.17 11.10
CA ALA A 68 -11.26 -2.31 12.15
C ALA A 68 -9.92 -1.66 11.74
N HIS A 69 -9.66 -1.55 10.44
CA HIS A 69 -8.41 -1.03 9.88
C HIS A 69 -8.52 0.40 9.33
N TRP A 70 -9.64 1.11 9.60
CA TRP A 70 -9.91 2.47 9.08
C TRP A 70 -8.75 3.46 9.30
N LEU A 71 -8.10 3.39 10.48
CA LEU A 71 -6.99 4.28 10.80
C LEU A 71 -5.78 4.02 9.90
N MET A 72 -5.55 2.76 9.54
CA MET A 72 -4.47 2.36 8.63
C MET A 72 -4.69 2.96 7.24
N LEU A 73 -5.89 2.81 6.68
CA LEU A 73 -6.27 3.43 5.41
C LEU A 73 -6.17 4.97 5.48
N ARG A 74 -6.64 5.59 6.57
CA ARG A 74 -6.54 7.04 6.75
C ARG A 74 -5.11 7.54 6.68
N GLU A 75 -4.18 6.86 7.37
CA GLU A 75 -2.78 7.23 7.36
C GLU A 75 -2.10 6.93 6.01
N SER A 76 -2.50 5.84 5.35
CA SER A 76 -2.07 5.51 3.99
C SER A 76 -2.43 6.64 3.01
N LEU A 77 -3.70 7.03 2.97
CA LEU A 77 -4.17 8.12 2.10
C LEU A 77 -3.55 9.48 2.49
N PHE A 78 -3.34 9.74 3.79
CA PHE A 78 -2.65 10.96 4.19
C PHE A 78 -1.19 10.99 3.73
N SER A 79 -0.50 9.86 3.78
CA SER A 79 0.87 9.73 3.27
C SER A 79 0.91 9.95 1.74
N LEU A 80 -0.08 9.42 1.01
CA LEU A 80 -0.27 9.63 -0.42
C LEU A 80 -0.49 11.13 -0.71
N TYR A 81 -1.47 11.75 -0.05
CA TYR A 81 -1.74 13.18 -0.21
C TYR A 81 -0.46 14.03 -0.04
N ARG A 82 0.33 13.70 0.96
CA ARG A 82 1.56 14.44 1.25
C ARG A 82 2.65 14.29 0.20
N SER A 83 2.78 13.08 -0.31
CA SER A 83 3.93 12.69 -1.12
C SER A 83 3.71 12.92 -2.62
N TRP A 84 2.46 12.86 -3.08
CA TRP A 84 2.14 12.95 -4.51
C TRP A 84 1.83 14.39 -4.93
N ASN A 85 2.27 14.76 -6.13
CA ASN A 85 2.00 16.08 -6.71
C ASN A 85 0.62 16.16 -7.37
N SER A 86 0.12 15.04 -7.92
CA SER A 86 -1.24 14.87 -8.43
C SER A 86 -1.94 13.78 -7.63
N LEU A 87 -3.26 13.91 -7.46
CA LEU A 87 -4.06 12.95 -6.71
C LEU A 87 -4.93 12.13 -7.66
N PRO A 88 -4.94 10.80 -7.51
CA PRO A 88 -5.89 9.97 -8.24
C PRO A 88 -7.31 10.12 -7.66
N GLU A 89 -8.30 9.76 -8.46
CA GLU A 89 -9.62 9.44 -7.92
C GLU A 89 -9.49 8.23 -6.99
N ILE A 90 -10.06 8.32 -5.79
CA ILE A 90 -10.01 7.23 -4.82
C ILE A 90 -11.29 6.42 -4.88
N THR A 91 -11.15 5.12 -5.03
CA THR A 91 -12.22 4.15 -4.86
C THR A 91 -11.85 3.20 -3.72
N VAL A 92 -12.69 3.14 -2.70
CA VAL A 92 -12.51 2.23 -1.57
C VAL A 92 -13.56 1.13 -1.66
N VAL A 93 -13.13 -0.11 -1.52
CA VAL A 93 -14.00 -1.27 -1.48
C VAL A 93 -14.27 -1.64 -0.02
N SER A 94 -15.54 -1.66 0.35
CA SER A 94 -15.98 -2.10 1.67
C SER A 94 -16.23 -3.60 1.66
N ASP A 95 -15.73 -4.28 2.69
CA ASP A 95 -16.04 -5.67 2.96
C ASP A 95 -17.48 -5.89 3.52
N GLY A 96 -18.23 -4.77 3.70
CA GLY A 96 -19.56 -4.73 4.30
C GLY A 96 -19.58 -4.29 5.76
N SER A 97 -18.42 -4.10 6.39
CA SER A 97 -18.33 -3.63 7.79
C SER A 97 -18.54 -2.12 7.95
N TRP A 98 -18.58 -1.36 6.85
CA TRP A 98 -18.83 0.09 6.82
C TRP A 98 -20.07 0.44 6.00
N THR A 99 -20.65 1.56 6.34
CA THR A 99 -21.59 2.28 5.47
C THR A 99 -20.88 3.40 4.69
N ALA A 100 -21.47 3.82 3.57
CA ALA A 100 -20.94 4.94 2.79
C ALA A 100 -20.88 6.25 3.62
N ASN A 101 -21.83 6.46 4.54
CA ASN A 101 -21.85 7.63 5.41
C ASN A 101 -20.67 7.63 6.40
N GLU A 102 -20.38 6.47 7.02
CA GLU A 102 -19.23 6.35 7.93
C GLU A 102 -17.91 6.64 7.20
N PHE A 103 -17.78 6.18 5.96
CA PHE A 103 -16.63 6.53 5.11
C PHE A 103 -16.56 8.04 4.86
N ALA A 104 -17.67 8.65 4.47
CA ALA A 104 -17.70 10.08 4.18
C ALA A 104 -17.27 10.92 5.40
N GLU A 105 -17.69 10.54 6.60
CA GLU A 105 -17.30 11.22 7.83
C GLU A 105 -15.80 11.08 8.13
N VAL A 106 -15.27 9.85 8.09
CA VAL A 106 -13.85 9.57 8.42
C VAL A 106 -12.90 10.22 7.42
N PHE A 107 -13.31 10.32 6.15
CA PHE A 107 -12.47 10.83 5.06
C PHE A 107 -12.89 12.21 4.56
N ALA A 108 -13.73 12.94 5.30
CA ALA A 108 -14.15 14.32 4.98
C ALA A 108 -13.00 15.32 4.78
N TRP A 109 -11.80 14.98 5.25
CA TRP A 109 -10.58 15.77 5.06
C TRP A 109 -9.96 15.62 3.66
N TRP A 110 -10.31 14.54 2.91
CA TRP A 110 -9.81 14.32 1.55
C TRP A 110 -10.41 15.35 0.58
N PRO A 111 -9.60 15.93 -0.34
CA PRO A 111 -10.03 17.10 -1.12
C PRO A 111 -11.08 16.83 -2.20
N THR A 112 -11.30 15.57 -2.54
CA THR A 112 -12.28 15.14 -3.55
C THR A 112 -13.18 14.05 -2.98
N PRO A 113 -14.40 13.84 -3.50
CA PRO A 113 -15.25 12.73 -3.06
C PRO A 113 -14.54 11.38 -3.25
N ILE A 114 -14.64 10.52 -2.24
CA ILE A 114 -14.18 9.12 -2.33
C ILE A 114 -15.38 8.27 -2.76
N THR A 115 -15.19 7.48 -3.82
CA THR A 115 -16.17 6.49 -4.24
C THR A 115 -16.06 5.27 -3.33
N VAL A 116 -17.19 4.82 -2.79
CA VAL A 116 -17.26 3.59 -1.99
C VAL A 116 -18.01 2.54 -2.80
N LEU A 117 -17.39 1.41 -3.05
CA LEU A 117 -18.02 0.25 -3.67
C LEU A 117 -18.31 -0.82 -2.62
N MET A 118 -19.53 -1.32 -2.63
CA MET A 118 -19.95 -2.36 -1.73
C MET A 118 -19.70 -3.75 -2.35
N ARG A 119 -19.57 -4.78 -1.52
CA ARG A 119 -19.37 -6.17 -1.94
C ARG A 119 -20.37 -6.62 -3.00
N GLU A 120 -21.64 -6.25 -2.83
CA GLU A 120 -22.73 -6.60 -3.75
C GLU A 120 -22.55 -5.97 -5.12
N GLU A 121 -22.06 -4.71 -5.19
CA GLU A 121 -21.79 -4.03 -6.46
C GLU A 121 -20.64 -4.70 -7.21
N ILE A 122 -19.62 -5.17 -6.49
CA ILE A 122 -18.51 -5.92 -7.08
C ILE A 122 -18.97 -7.29 -7.57
N CYS A 123 -19.85 -8.00 -6.81
CA CYS A 123 -20.48 -9.22 -7.28
C CYS A 123 -21.22 -9.02 -8.59
N LEU A 124 -22.07 -7.98 -8.68
CA LEU A 124 -22.84 -7.66 -9.89
C LEU A 124 -21.90 -7.29 -11.05
N SER A 125 -20.82 -6.56 -10.77
CA SER A 125 -19.80 -6.21 -11.77
C SER A 125 -19.10 -7.45 -12.33
N ALA A 126 -18.75 -8.42 -11.48
CA ALA A 126 -18.14 -9.68 -11.90
C ALA A 126 -19.11 -10.52 -12.77
N LEU A 127 -20.40 -10.62 -12.39
CA LEU A 127 -21.42 -11.29 -13.18
C LEU A 127 -21.61 -10.61 -14.55
N SER A 128 -21.72 -9.30 -14.57
CA SER A 128 -21.88 -8.52 -15.81
C SER A 128 -20.68 -8.64 -16.74
N ALA A 129 -19.48 -8.82 -16.18
CA ALA A 129 -18.24 -9.07 -16.93
C ALA A 129 -18.10 -10.52 -17.43
N GLY A 130 -19.07 -11.42 -17.13
CA GLY A 130 -19.09 -12.82 -17.54
C GLY A 130 -18.24 -13.74 -16.67
N PHE A 131 -18.02 -13.40 -15.39
CA PHE A 131 -17.24 -14.19 -14.42
C PHE A 131 -18.09 -14.62 -13.22
N PRO A 132 -19.04 -15.57 -13.37
CA PRO A 132 -19.85 -16.03 -12.24
C PRO A 132 -19.02 -16.66 -11.12
N GLU A 133 -17.95 -17.41 -11.43
CA GLU A 133 -17.05 -18.01 -10.46
C GLU A 133 -16.35 -16.94 -9.60
N LEU A 134 -16.00 -15.82 -10.22
CA LEU A 134 -15.39 -14.68 -9.50
C LEU A 134 -16.42 -14.01 -8.58
N ALA A 135 -17.70 -13.93 -8.99
CA ALA A 135 -18.77 -13.43 -8.13
C ALA A 135 -19.00 -14.36 -6.93
N ASP A 136 -18.92 -15.68 -7.11
CA ASP A 136 -18.99 -16.65 -6.01
C ASP A 136 -17.78 -16.47 -5.07
N TYR A 137 -16.59 -16.28 -5.61
CA TYR A 137 -15.40 -16.03 -4.79
C TYR A 137 -15.49 -14.71 -4.01
N VAL A 138 -16.11 -13.67 -4.56
CA VAL A 138 -16.42 -12.41 -3.84
C VAL A 138 -17.32 -12.64 -2.63
N ARG A 139 -18.35 -13.51 -2.77
CA ARG A 139 -19.27 -13.80 -1.66
C ARG A 139 -18.58 -14.51 -0.50
N GLU A 140 -17.66 -15.41 -0.80
CA GLU A 140 -17.02 -16.29 0.18
C GLU A 140 -15.72 -15.70 0.76
N SER A 141 -15.09 -14.73 0.08
CA SER A 141 -13.73 -14.29 0.39
C SER A 141 -13.50 -12.80 0.23
N ILE A 142 -12.74 -12.22 1.17
CA ILE A 142 -12.20 -10.86 1.02
C ILE A 142 -11.14 -10.81 -0.09
N TRP A 143 -10.41 -11.90 -0.32
CA TRP A 143 -9.42 -12.02 -1.40
C TRP A 143 -10.08 -12.10 -2.77
N GLY A 144 -11.27 -12.74 -2.83
CA GLY A 144 -12.14 -12.70 -4.00
C GLY A 144 -12.64 -11.30 -4.29
N LEU A 145 -13.00 -10.54 -3.24
CA LEU A 145 -13.45 -9.16 -3.37
C LEU A 145 -12.36 -8.28 -3.96
N GLU A 146 -11.12 -8.38 -3.48
CA GLU A 146 -9.96 -7.67 -4.02
C GLU A 146 -9.72 -8.01 -5.49
N LEU A 147 -9.61 -9.30 -5.80
CA LEU A 147 -9.34 -9.79 -7.15
C LEU A 147 -10.40 -9.31 -8.15
N ALA A 148 -11.69 -9.42 -7.77
CA ALA A 148 -12.80 -9.00 -8.61
C ALA A 148 -12.81 -7.49 -8.84
N THR A 149 -12.48 -6.71 -7.80
CA THR A 149 -12.41 -5.25 -7.92
C THR A 149 -11.33 -4.85 -8.92
N VAL A 150 -10.12 -5.36 -8.78
CA VAL A 150 -9.02 -5.08 -9.73
C VAL A 150 -9.43 -5.49 -11.14
N THR A 151 -9.94 -6.72 -11.30
CA THR A 151 -10.30 -7.29 -12.61
C THR A 151 -11.41 -6.50 -13.31
N THR A 152 -12.46 -6.08 -12.59
CA THR A 152 -13.61 -5.42 -13.19
C THR A 152 -13.38 -3.93 -13.42
N GLN A 153 -12.71 -3.23 -12.50
CA GLN A 153 -12.41 -1.81 -12.63
C GLN A 153 -11.35 -1.54 -13.70
N ALA A 154 -10.35 -2.41 -13.83
CA ALA A 154 -9.31 -2.27 -14.85
C ALA A 154 -9.83 -2.35 -16.28
N LYS A 155 -10.96 -3.00 -16.52
CA LYS A 155 -11.61 -3.02 -17.86
C LYS A 155 -12.18 -1.67 -18.28
N GLN A 156 -12.43 -0.78 -17.32
CA GLN A 156 -13.07 0.52 -17.57
C GLN A 156 -12.06 1.66 -17.65
N ARG A 157 -10.99 1.58 -16.88
CA ARG A 157 -9.97 2.64 -16.74
C ARG A 157 -8.68 2.09 -16.14
N PRO A 158 -7.55 2.81 -16.29
CA PRO A 158 -6.33 2.47 -15.59
C PRO A 158 -6.54 2.48 -14.08
N VAL A 159 -6.11 1.43 -13.38
CA VAL A 159 -6.24 1.29 -11.92
C VAL A 159 -4.90 1.00 -11.28
N LEU A 160 -4.64 1.63 -10.14
CA LEU A 160 -3.59 1.28 -9.21
C LEU A 160 -4.24 0.79 -7.93
N TYR A 161 -4.29 -0.52 -7.75
CA TYR A 161 -4.66 -1.10 -6.46
C TYR A 161 -3.49 -1.00 -5.50
N ALA A 162 -3.77 -0.65 -4.25
CA ALA A 162 -2.79 -0.71 -3.18
C ALA A 162 -3.48 -1.07 -1.85
N ASP A 163 -2.84 -1.95 -1.08
CA ASP A 163 -3.30 -2.34 0.25
C ASP A 163 -3.36 -1.13 1.20
N ALA A 164 -4.31 -1.16 2.14
CA ALA A 164 -4.48 -0.09 3.13
C ALA A 164 -3.28 0.07 4.08
N ASP A 165 -2.38 -0.92 4.14
CA ASP A 165 -1.18 -0.91 4.97
C ASP A 165 0.10 -0.45 4.22
N ILE A 166 -0.07 0.41 3.21
CA ILE A 166 1.04 1.03 2.48
C ILE A 166 1.18 2.51 2.86
N LEU A 167 2.37 2.94 3.23
CA LEU A 167 2.71 4.36 3.37
C LEU A 167 3.55 4.82 2.18
N TRP A 168 3.20 6.00 1.64
CA TRP A 168 3.90 6.66 0.56
C TRP A 168 4.84 7.74 1.10
N PHE A 169 6.08 7.77 0.59
CA PHE A 169 7.11 8.71 1.02
C PHE A 169 7.55 9.67 -0.08
N ARG A 170 7.28 9.30 -1.33
CA ARG A 170 7.62 10.07 -2.54
C ARG A 170 6.53 9.93 -3.59
N ASP A 171 6.52 10.86 -4.53
CA ASP A 171 5.64 10.80 -5.70
C ASP A 171 6.09 9.67 -6.64
N PRO A 172 5.27 8.64 -6.87
CA PRO A 172 5.60 7.54 -7.75
C PRO A 172 5.37 7.86 -9.23
N ALA A 173 4.88 9.04 -9.59
CA ALA A 173 4.61 9.43 -10.97
C ALA A 173 5.71 9.04 -11.96
N PRO A 174 7.03 9.22 -11.65
CA PRO A 174 8.09 8.79 -12.56
C PRO A 174 8.14 7.28 -12.85
N LEU A 175 7.42 6.46 -12.08
CA LEU A 175 7.33 5.00 -12.27
C LEU A 175 5.97 4.57 -12.83
N LEU A 176 4.97 5.47 -12.84
CA LEU A 176 3.58 5.20 -13.19
C LEU A 176 3.10 5.96 -14.44
N ASP A 177 3.80 7.03 -14.83
CA ASP A 177 3.34 7.95 -15.88
C ASP A 177 3.56 7.43 -17.32
N ASP A 178 4.16 6.25 -17.51
CA ASP A 178 4.25 5.64 -18.81
C ASP A 178 2.91 4.99 -19.20
N PRO A 179 2.13 5.58 -20.15
CA PRO A 179 0.82 5.06 -20.54
C PRO A 179 0.86 3.61 -21.06
N VAL A 180 1.94 3.25 -21.77
CA VAL A 180 2.12 1.92 -22.35
C VAL A 180 2.28 0.85 -21.27
N SER A 181 2.75 1.25 -20.10
CA SER A 181 2.99 0.33 -18.98
C SER A 181 1.71 -0.14 -18.30
N TRP A 182 0.54 0.46 -18.57
CA TRP A 182 -0.74 0.09 -17.97
C TRP A 182 -1.45 -1.05 -18.68
N ASP A 183 -1.12 -1.34 -19.95
CA ASP A 183 -1.75 -2.41 -20.73
C ASP A 183 -1.33 -3.83 -20.29
N LYS A 184 -0.41 -3.90 -19.35
CA LYS A 184 0.08 -5.16 -18.77
C LYS A 184 -0.09 -5.15 -17.25
N PRO A 185 -0.47 -6.29 -16.64
CA PRO A 185 -0.52 -6.39 -15.19
C PRO A 185 0.88 -6.20 -14.58
N ARG A 186 0.98 -5.27 -13.64
CA ARG A 186 2.22 -5.00 -12.91
C ARG A 186 1.99 -5.19 -11.42
N ALA A 187 2.95 -5.79 -10.72
CA ALA A 187 2.87 -5.98 -9.27
C ALA A 187 4.24 -5.81 -8.60
N LEU A 188 4.25 -5.82 -7.28
CA LEU A 188 5.49 -5.66 -6.51
C LEU A 188 6.36 -6.91 -6.61
N ARG A 189 7.67 -6.68 -6.44
CA ARG A 189 8.65 -7.74 -6.22
C ARG A 189 8.70 -8.10 -4.75
N GLU A 190 8.87 -9.39 -4.47
CA GLU A 190 9.08 -9.92 -3.14
C GLU A 190 10.24 -10.91 -3.08
N SER A 191 10.88 -11.04 -1.92
CA SER A 191 12.00 -11.97 -1.71
C SER A 191 11.54 -13.38 -1.32
N ASN A 192 10.30 -13.54 -0.83
CA ASN A 192 9.75 -14.80 -0.36
C ASN A 192 8.58 -15.27 -1.22
N CYS A 193 8.48 -16.59 -1.40
CA CYS A 193 7.36 -17.20 -2.10
C CYS A 193 6.18 -17.37 -1.16
N HIS A 194 5.08 -16.64 -1.43
CA HIS A 194 3.81 -16.74 -0.71
C HIS A 194 2.70 -17.36 -1.56
N GLN A 195 3.03 -17.82 -2.77
CA GLN A 195 2.10 -18.41 -3.71
C GLN A 195 1.70 -19.82 -3.29
N ARG A 196 0.46 -20.19 -3.56
CA ARG A 196 -0.07 -21.51 -3.29
C ARG A 196 0.49 -22.53 -4.27
N ARG A 197 1.28 -23.47 -3.75
CA ARG A 197 2.13 -24.37 -4.56
C ARG A 197 1.34 -25.30 -5.48
N ASP A 198 0.28 -25.93 -5.00
CA ASP A 198 -0.55 -26.86 -5.78
C ASP A 198 -1.24 -26.16 -6.95
N MET A 199 -1.79 -24.98 -6.74
CA MET A 199 -2.39 -24.12 -7.74
C MET A 199 -1.35 -23.61 -8.74
N ALA A 200 -0.20 -23.15 -8.25
CA ALA A 200 0.91 -22.69 -9.08
C ALA A 200 1.43 -23.79 -10.03
N LEU A 201 1.64 -25.01 -9.52
CA LEU A 201 2.11 -26.15 -10.34
C LEU A 201 1.10 -26.53 -11.44
N ARG A 202 -0.19 -26.30 -11.21
CA ARG A 202 -1.26 -26.62 -12.17
C ARG A 202 -1.36 -25.57 -13.29
N HIS A 203 -1.29 -24.30 -12.96
CA HIS A 203 -1.60 -23.20 -13.88
C HIS A 203 -0.40 -22.42 -14.37
N CYS A 204 0.56 -22.10 -13.50
CA CYS A 204 1.73 -21.31 -13.83
C CYS A 204 2.92 -21.62 -12.90
N PRO A 205 3.68 -22.72 -13.16
CA PRO A 205 4.82 -23.09 -12.32
C PRO A 205 5.89 -21.99 -12.13
N LYS A 206 6.00 -21.08 -13.10
CA LYS A 206 6.94 -19.94 -13.05
C LYS A 206 6.74 -19.01 -11.86
N VAL A 207 5.57 -19.01 -11.22
CA VAL A 207 5.34 -18.17 -10.03
C VAL A 207 6.12 -18.65 -8.81
N LEU A 208 6.58 -19.90 -8.83
CA LEU A 208 7.41 -20.48 -7.77
C LEU A 208 8.91 -20.18 -7.95
N GLU A 209 9.26 -19.45 -9.01
CA GLU A 209 10.64 -19.06 -9.33
C GLU A 209 10.83 -17.56 -9.02
N PRO A 210 11.98 -17.17 -8.45
CA PRO A 210 12.28 -15.76 -8.23
C PRO A 210 12.43 -15.01 -9.57
N PRO A 211 12.21 -13.71 -9.58
CA PRO A 211 11.70 -12.89 -8.46
C PRO A 211 10.24 -13.19 -8.17
N PHE A 212 9.88 -13.31 -6.87
CA PHE A 212 8.51 -13.58 -6.48
C PHE A 212 7.65 -12.30 -6.59
N VAL A 213 6.33 -12.47 -6.57
CA VAL A 213 5.35 -11.41 -6.76
C VAL A 213 4.58 -11.18 -5.47
N ASN A 214 4.38 -9.90 -5.10
CA ASN A 214 3.52 -9.48 -4.02
C ASN A 214 2.36 -8.66 -4.60
N ALA A 215 1.13 -8.98 -4.23
CA ALA A 215 -0.08 -8.34 -4.74
C ALA A 215 -0.48 -7.05 -4.01
N GLY A 216 0.28 -6.59 -3.02
CA GLY A 216 -0.06 -5.40 -2.24
C GLY A 216 -0.06 -4.08 -3.03
N ILE A 217 0.56 -4.03 -4.21
CA ILE A 217 0.34 -2.98 -5.22
C ILE A 217 0.22 -3.67 -6.58
N VAL A 218 -0.88 -3.40 -7.29
CA VAL A 218 -1.15 -3.92 -8.64
C VAL A 218 -1.57 -2.77 -9.54
N ALA A 219 -0.94 -2.62 -10.71
CA ALA A 219 -1.38 -1.67 -11.73
C ALA A 219 -1.83 -2.43 -12.99
N LEU A 220 -2.93 -1.99 -13.57
CA LEU A 220 -3.53 -2.62 -14.74
C LEU A 220 -4.50 -1.69 -15.45
N HIS A 221 -4.57 -1.82 -16.78
CA HIS A 221 -5.67 -1.36 -17.62
C HIS A 221 -6.00 -2.46 -18.63
N GLY A 222 -7.25 -2.90 -18.68
CA GLY A 222 -7.69 -4.01 -19.52
C GLY A 222 -7.82 -5.34 -18.77
N GLU A 223 -7.41 -6.43 -19.39
CA GLU A 223 -7.57 -7.77 -18.84
C GLU A 223 -6.40 -8.18 -17.95
N LEU A 224 -6.70 -8.72 -16.78
CA LEU A 224 -5.68 -9.24 -15.86
C LEU A 224 -4.91 -10.42 -16.49
N MET A 225 -5.63 -11.35 -17.10
CA MET A 225 -5.12 -12.54 -17.80
C MET A 225 -6.20 -13.12 -18.73
N PRO A 226 -5.88 -14.11 -19.59
CA PRO A 226 -6.88 -14.78 -20.41
C PRO A 226 -8.08 -15.26 -19.57
N PRO A 227 -9.34 -14.97 -20.00
CA PRO A 227 -10.54 -15.23 -19.21
C PRO A 227 -10.69 -16.68 -18.74
N ASP A 228 -10.38 -17.66 -19.59
CA ASP A 228 -10.53 -19.08 -19.24
C ASP A 228 -9.51 -19.51 -18.18
N LEU A 229 -8.30 -18.95 -18.22
CA LEU A 229 -7.30 -19.19 -17.18
C LEU A 229 -7.73 -18.58 -15.86
N LEU A 230 -8.26 -17.35 -15.88
CA LEU A 230 -8.78 -16.69 -14.68
C LEU A 230 -9.90 -17.52 -14.05
N ARG A 231 -10.88 -17.98 -14.85
CA ARG A 231 -11.97 -18.84 -14.37
C ARG A 231 -11.44 -20.11 -13.70
N SER A 232 -10.54 -20.83 -14.39
CA SER A 232 -9.96 -22.07 -13.86
C SER A 232 -9.21 -21.83 -12.54
N MET A 233 -8.44 -20.76 -12.43
CA MET A 233 -7.71 -20.44 -11.21
C MET A 233 -8.64 -20.01 -10.07
N VAL A 234 -9.72 -19.28 -10.37
CA VAL A 234 -10.74 -18.90 -9.37
C VAL A 234 -11.51 -20.12 -8.88
N GLN A 235 -11.85 -21.07 -9.76
CA GLN A 235 -12.47 -22.34 -9.36
C GLN A 235 -11.58 -23.13 -8.39
N ASP A 236 -10.27 -23.13 -8.58
CA ASP A 236 -9.31 -23.73 -7.66
C ASP A 236 -9.16 -22.96 -6.34
N ALA A 237 -9.44 -21.66 -6.32
CA ALA A 237 -9.40 -20.83 -5.12
C ALA A 237 -10.66 -20.96 -4.26
N LEU A 238 -11.84 -21.20 -4.85
CA LEU A 238 -13.14 -21.29 -4.15
C LEU A 238 -13.16 -22.23 -2.94
N PRO A 239 -12.55 -23.44 -2.97
CA PRO A 239 -12.48 -24.31 -1.79
C PRO A 239 -11.61 -23.75 -0.64
N HIS A 240 -10.94 -22.64 -0.85
CA HIS A 240 -9.96 -22.07 0.07
C HIS A 240 -10.19 -20.56 0.32
N PRO A 241 -11.41 -20.13 0.70
CA PRO A 241 -11.78 -18.72 0.71
C PRO A 241 -10.99 -17.85 1.72
N LEU A 242 -10.39 -18.48 2.74
CA LEU A 242 -9.60 -17.79 3.75
C LEU A 242 -8.09 -17.78 3.47
N ASP A 243 -7.66 -18.40 2.36
CA ASP A 243 -6.24 -18.50 2.01
C ASP A 243 -5.84 -17.39 1.02
N SER A 244 -5.19 -16.37 1.53
CA SER A 244 -4.66 -15.25 0.72
C SER A 244 -3.66 -15.70 -0.36
N SER A 245 -3.02 -16.86 -0.17
CA SER A 245 -2.06 -17.37 -1.15
C SER A 245 -2.71 -17.74 -2.48
N CYS A 246 -4.02 -18.01 -2.51
CA CYS A 246 -4.76 -18.24 -3.76
C CYS A 246 -4.80 -16.98 -4.63
N GLN A 247 -5.26 -15.87 -4.07
CA GLN A 247 -5.31 -14.57 -4.76
C GLN A 247 -3.91 -14.11 -5.16
N GLN A 248 -2.92 -14.22 -4.29
CA GLN A 248 -1.51 -13.95 -4.58
C GLN A 248 -1.01 -14.78 -5.78
N THR A 249 -1.42 -16.06 -5.88
CA THR A 249 -1.04 -16.94 -7.00
C THR A 249 -1.67 -16.49 -8.30
N ILE A 250 -2.92 -16.04 -8.30
CA ILE A 250 -3.61 -15.52 -9.49
C ILE A 250 -2.91 -14.27 -10.01
N ILE A 251 -2.66 -13.28 -9.15
CA ILE A 251 -1.95 -12.05 -9.53
C ILE A 251 -0.53 -12.37 -10.01
N ALA A 252 0.18 -13.24 -9.30
CA ALA A 252 1.53 -13.66 -9.70
C ALA A 252 1.55 -14.34 -11.06
N SER A 253 0.53 -15.17 -11.37
CA SER A 253 0.40 -15.82 -12.66
C SER A 253 0.17 -14.81 -13.78
N ALA A 254 -0.70 -13.82 -13.57
CA ALA A 254 -0.91 -12.74 -14.53
C ALA A 254 0.40 -12.01 -14.86
N VAL A 255 1.17 -11.66 -13.84
CA VAL A 255 2.46 -10.98 -14.02
C VAL A 255 3.48 -11.87 -14.72
N LYS A 256 3.56 -13.16 -14.38
CA LYS A 256 4.54 -14.11 -14.98
C LYS A 256 4.20 -14.53 -16.41
N ILE A 257 2.94 -14.44 -16.81
CA ILE A 257 2.49 -14.81 -18.18
C ILE A 257 2.67 -13.65 -19.16
N GLY A 258 2.22 -12.47 -18.80
CA GLY A 258 2.18 -11.34 -19.73
C GLY A 258 2.48 -9.98 -19.11
N GLY A 259 2.75 -9.96 -17.81
CA GLY A 259 2.95 -8.73 -17.06
C GLY A 259 4.40 -8.39 -16.77
N GLU A 260 4.58 -7.47 -15.85
CA GLU A 260 5.89 -6.96 -15.45
C GLU A 260 5.94 -6.74 -13.91
N LEU A 261 7.14 -6.77 -13.35
CA LEU A 261 7.34 -6.35 -11.97
C LEU A 261 7.68 -4.86 -11.90
N PHE A 262 7.11 -4.18 -10.94
CA PHE A 262 7.56 -2.83 -10.62
C PHE A 262 9.05 -2.82 -10.26
N PRO A 263 9.75 -1.70 -10.53
CA PRO A 263 11.09 -1.50 -10.01
C PRO A 263 11.11 -1.70 -8.48
N GLU A 264 12.14 -2.36 -7.97
CA GLU A 264 12.28 -2.67 -6.54
C GLU A 264 12.09 -1.46 -5.62
N LYS A 265 12.54 -0.28 -6.09
CA LYS A 265 12.42 0.98 -5.35
C LYS A 265 10.98 1.48 -5.18
N LEU A 266 9.96 0.92 -5.89
CA LEU A 266 8.58 1.38 -5.73
C LEU A 266 8.09 1.12 -4.31
N SER A 267 8.33 -0.07 -3.77
CA SER A 267 7.91 -0.39 -2.41
C SER A 267 8.87 -1.36 -1.72
N LEU A 268 9.18 -1.05 -0.47
CA LEU A 268 9.88 -1.97 0.41
C LEU A 268 8.87 -2.93 1.02
N VAL A 269 9.03 -4.23 0.77
CA VAL A 269 8.18 -5.32 1.29
C VAL A 269 8.93 -6.20 2.29
N GLU A 270 10.24 -6.02 2.47
CA GLU A 270 11.09 -6.88 3.26
C GLU A 270 10.85 -6.82 4.77
N PHE A 271 11.01 -7.98 5.42
CA PHE A 271 10.85 -8.18 6.87
C PHE A 271 12.14 -8.07 7.67
N ASP A 272 13.30 -8.16 7.03
CA ASP A 272 14.59 -8.33 7.70
C ASP A 272 15.01 -7.14 8.56
N ASP A 273 14.54 -5.94 8.24
CA ASP A 273 14.86 -4.74 9.00
C ASP A 273 14.14 -4.64 10.35
N VAL A 274 13.05 -5.38 10.52
CA VAL A 274 12.27 -5.41 11.77
C VAL A 274 13.01 -6.13 12.87
N TYR A 275 13.81 -7.13 12.54
CA TYR A 275 14.65 -7.88 13.49
C TYR A 275 15.94 -7.14 13.85
N ARG A 276 16.32 -6.17 13.05
CA ARG A 276 17.52 -5.37 13.30
C ARG A 276 17.12 -4.15 14.11
N PHE A 277 17.30 -4.22 15.41
CA PHE A 277 17.11 -3.10 16.37
C PHE A 277 17.84 -1.81 15.95
N ARG A 278 18.73 -1.88 14.99
CA ARG A 278 19.52 -0.79 14.44
C ARG A 278 18.87 0.00 13.30
N SER A 279 17.67 -0.31 12.87
CA SER A 279 17.02 0.52 11.84
C SER A 279 16.48 1.82 12.45
N ARG A 280 17.38 2.61 13.06
CA ARG A 280 17.12 4.00 13.42
C ARG A 280 16.77 4.84 12.18
N ASN A 281 17.22 4.42 11.05
CA ASN A 281 16.90 4.98 9.77
C ASN A 281 15.92 4.03 9.10
N MET A 282 14.66 4.45 8.96
CA MET A 282 13.80 3.83 7.97
C MET A 282 14.60 3.83 6.69
N LYS A 283 14.91 2.66 6.12
CA LYS A 283 15.54 2.57 4.80
C LYS A 283 14.56 3.01 3.69
N THR A 284 13.80 4.06 3.94
CA THR A 284 12.95 4.71 2.95
C THR A 284 13.72 5.64 2.03
N GLU A 285 15.00 5.90 2.34
CA GLU A 285 15.92 6.73 1.52
C GLU A 285 16.18 6.09 0.16
N GLY A 286 15.39 5.56 -0.54
CA GLY A 286 15.51 4.95 -1.86
C GLY A 286 14.17 4.46 -2.36
N TYR A 287 13.19 4.28 -1.47
CA TYR A 287 11.89 3.74 -1.80
C TYR A 287 10.82 4.84 -1.90
N TYR A 288 9.83 4.61 -2.77
CA TYR A 288 8.67 5.48 -2.90
C TYR A 288 7.60 5.17 -1.87
N SER A 289 7.49 3.91 -1.47
CA SER A 289 6.52 3.45 -0.48
C SER A 289 7.08 2.31 0.37
N ARG A 290 6.33 1.92 1.40
CA ARG A 290 6.56 0.71 2.17
C ARG A 290 5.24 -0.01 2.44
N HIS A 291 5.24 -1.32 2.23
CA HIS A 291 4.15 -2.22 2.53
C HIS A 291 4.36 -2.87 3.90
N TYR A 292 3.45 -2.62 4.85
CA TYR A 292 3.56 -3.07 6.25
C TYR A 292 2.73 -4.33 6.48
N VAL A 293 3.17 -5.43 5.89
CA VAL A 293 2.44 -6.70 5.93
C VAL A 293 2.35 -7.32 7.32
N HIS A 294 1.20 -7.94 7.66
CA HIS A 294 0.96 -8.72 8.88
C HIS A 294 1.40 -8.01 10.19
N TRP A 295 2.31 -8.64 10.92
CA TRP A 295 2.81 -8.19 12.21
C TRP A 295 3.65 -6.90 12.17
N MET A 296 3.99 -6.40 10.98
CA MET A 296 4.65 -5.10 10.84
C MET A 296 3.69 -3.90 10.91
N ARG A 297 2.37 -4.12 10.93
CA ARG A 297 1.36 -3.05 10.97
C ARG A 297 1.54 -2.06 12.13
N HIS A 298 2.07 -2.50 13.27
CA HIS A 298 2.41 -1.60 14.37
C HIS A 298 3.47 -0.55 13.98
N MET A 299 4.38 -0.90 13.06
CA MET A 299 5.39 0.04 12.55
C MET A 299 4.78 1.08 11.61
N LEU A 300 3.69 0.75 10.91
CA LEU A 300 2.96 1.70 10.09
C LEU A 300 2.52 2.90 10.92
N TYR A 301 1.89 2.68 12.07
CA TYR A 301 1.41 3.77 12.93
C TYR A 301 2.55 4.63 13.46
N ARG A 302 3.67 4.02 13.86
CA ARG A 302 4.88 4.76 14.26
C ARG A 302 5.40 5.65 13.15
N ASP A 303 5.47 5.13 11.93
CA ASP A 303 6.03 5.82 10.80
C ASP A 303 5.04 6.88 10.25
N ALA A 304 3.73 6.60 10.29
CA ALA A 304 2.68 7.58 10.02
C ALA A 304 2.72 8.75 11.01
N LEU A 305 2.91 8.49 12.30
CA LEU A 305 3.05 9.53 13.31
C LEU A 305 4.25 10.45 13.03
N ARG A 306 5.39 9.87 12.63
CA ARG A 306 6.57 10.66 12.19
C ARG A 306 6.26 11.53 10.99
N LEU A 307 5.57 10.98 9.97
CA LEU A 307 5.15 11.74 8.79
C LEU A 307 4.27 12.92 9.18
N ARG A 308 3.35 12.74 10.13
CA ARG A 308 2.50 13.82 10.63
C ARG A 308 3.29 14.90 11.34
N PHE A 309 4.19 14.53 12.24
CA PHE A 309 5.05 15.51 12.94
C PHE A 309 5.88 16.35 11.95
N HIS A 310 6.49 15.73 10.96
CA HIS A 310 7.25 16.47 9.94
C HIS A 310 6.36 17.43 9.13
N PHE A 311 5.13 17.05 8.87
CA PHE A 311 4.18 17.93 8.19
C PHE A 311 3.84 19.17 9.01
N PHE A 312 3.42 18.99 10.23
CA PHE A 312 3.03 20.11 11.08
C PHE A 312 4.23 21.02 11.41
N ALA A 313 5.40 20.45 11.64
CA ALA A 313 6.63 21.24 11.80
C ALA A 313 6.93 22.09 10.56
N GLY A 314 6.77 21.54 9.35
CA GLY A 314 6.93 22.26 8.10
C GLY A 314 5.90 23.37 7.89
N LEU A 315 4.66 23.21 8.36
CA LEU A 315 3.63 24.25 8.33
C LEU A 315 3.96 25.38 9.31
N ILE A 316 4.41 25.07 10.52
CA ILE A 316 4.78 26.08 11.53
C ILE A 316 5.94 26.93 11.03
N THR A 317 6.95 26.33 10.40
CA THR A 317 8.08 27.06 9.84
C THR A 317 7.71 27.94 8.64
N ARG A 318 6.73 27.53 7.83
CA ARG A 318 6.21 28.34 6.71
C ARG A 318 5.25 29.44 7.15
N ALA A 319 4.51 29.25 8.24
CA ALA A 319 3.58 30.24 8.81
C ALA A 319 4.28 31.32 9.64
N SER A 320 5.61 31.24 9.84
CA SER A 320 6.42 32.28 10.49
C SER A 320 7.12 33.16 9.43
N PRO A 321 6.41 34.12 8.81
CA PRO A 321 7.05 35.07 7.91
C PRO A 321 7.79 36.14 8.72
N ASN A 322 9.06 36.30 8.42
CA ASN A 322 9.84 37.51 8.71
C ASN A 322 10.17 37.84 10.17
N ARG A 323 11.12 37.09 10.73
CA ARG A 323 12.03 37.71 11.74
C ARG A 323 13.38 38.16 11.18
N ALA A 324 13.63 37.99 9.88
CA ALA A 324 14.93 38.26 9.27
C ALA A 324 15.06 39.63 8.58
N SER A 325 14.02 40.47 8.59
CA SER A 325 14.07 41.78 7.91
C SER A 325 14.07 43.02 8.85
N ARG A 326 14.43 42.84 10.12
CA ARG A 326 14.54 43.97 11.07
C ARG A 326 15.95 44.19 11.66
N VAL A 327 16.99 43.70 11.05
CA VAL A 327 18.38 44.06 11.42
C VAL A 327 19.09 44.50 10.15
N GLY A 328 18.99 45.77 9.82
CA GLY A 328 19.70 46.30 8.66
C GLY A 328 19.28 47.72 8.25
N LEU A 329 19.00 48.59 9.20
CA LEU A 329 18.86 50.05 8.90
C LEU A 329 19.28 50.88 10.11
N VAL A 330 20.56 50.84 10.42
CA VAL A 330 21.21 51.94 11.15
C VAL A 330 22.64 51.99 10.63
N GLY A 331 23.02 53.07 9.99
CA GLY A 331 24.41 53.48 9.84
C GLY A 331 24.96 53.55 8.42
N ALA A 332 24.66 54.60 7.71
CA ALA A 332 25.64 55.24 6.78
C ALA A 332 25.34 56.72 6.71
N SER A 333 25.95 57.45 7.64
CA SER A 333 26.13 58.89 7.53
C SER A 333 27.45 59.16 6.79
N SER A 334 27.36 60.03 5.81
CA SER A 334 28.36 61.08 5.39
C SER A 334 29.85 60.69 5.28
N SER A 335 30.38 60.81 4.08
CA SER A 335 31.58 61.69 3.87
C SER A 335 31.61 62.10 2.41
N ALA A 336 31.65 63.42 2.29
CA ALA A 336 31.88 64.23 1.09
C ALA A 336 33.38 64.24 0.69
N GLY A 337 33.64 64.65 -0.53
CA GLY A 337 34.98 65.05 -1.03
C GLY A 337 35.40 64.07 -2.12
N GLY A 338 35.74 64.46 -3.32
CA GLY A 338 36.26 65.66 -3.87
C GLY A 338 36.98 65.31 -5.16
N GLN A 339 36.68 66.06 -6.21
CA GLN A 339 37.57 66.57 -7.26
C GLN A 339 38.38 65.61 -8.19
N ASN A 340 38.23 66.01 -9.47
CA ASN A 340 39.24 65.99 -10.58
C ASN A 340 39.42 64.57 -11.23
N GLU A 341 39.34 64.42 -12.53
CA GLU A 341 39.50 65.23 -13.77
C GLU A 341 38.59 64.65 -14.87
#